data_fd392a6ded1d306569d9a50369dbe3fd
#
_entry.id   fd392a6ded1d306569d9a50369dbe3fd
#
_cell.length_a   1.000
_cell.length_b   1.000
_cell.length_c   1.000
_cell.angle_alpha   90.00
_cell.angle_beta   90.00
_cell.angle_gamma   90.00
#
_symmetry.space_group_name_H-M   'P 1'
#
loop_
_entity.id
_entity.type
_entity.pdbx_description
1 polymer ?
#
loop_
_entity_poly.entity_id
_entity_poly.type
_entity_poly.pdbx_seq_one_letter_code
_entity_poly.pdbx_strand_id
1 'polypeptide(L)'
;MAELNRARGQNTGRLDARYVGPMRNLLTETAEGDPQSSAVTGAYTAAINSYLRDELRFGGDQRYSLSGGVQWNWNRQATGGPGGGGGGGRNMTPYVAGDLAQALVSNPNLRVEVENGYYDMATPFFATEYTMDHLNLPPELRGHITMKYYEAGHMMYLREQDLAALKGNVAQFITSPSRGR
;
A
#
# COMPACT_ATOMS: atom_id res chain seq x y z
N MET A 1 3.13 11.44 12.57
CA MET A 1 1.89 10.91 13.14
C MET A 1 1.72 11.18 14.62
N ALA A 2 2.71 10.91 15.42
CA ALA A 2 2.67 11.32 16.85
C ALA A 2 2.50 12.83 17.03
N GLU A 3 3.03 13.66 16.13
CA GLU A 3 2.97 15.13 16.22
C GLU A 3 1.58 15.73 15.94
N LEU A 4 0.82 15.15 14.99
CA LEU A 4 -0.40 15.77 14.46
C LEU A 4 -1.48 16.04 15.53
N ASN A 5 -1.60 15.15 16.51
CA ASN A 5 -2.59 15.25 17.59
C ASN A 5 -1.97 15.21 19.00
N ARG A 6 -0.67 15.47 19.12
CA ARG A 6 0.06 15.41 20.41
C ARG A 6 -0.57 16.29 21.49
N ALA A 7 -0.97 17.51 21.13
CA ALA A 7 -1.60 18.42 22.07
C ALA A 7 -2.92 17.90 22.68
N ARG A 8 -3.53 16.91 22.03
CA ARG A 8 -4.75 16.22 22.49
C ARG A 8 -4.45 14.88 23.18
N GLY A 9 -3.17 14.55 23.35
CA GLY A 9 -2.76 13.24 23.88
C GLY A 9 -3.09 12.07 22.95
N GLN A 10 -3.16 12.31 21.64
CA GLN A 10 -3.56 11.32 20.65
C GLN A 10 -2.51 11.16 19.55
N ASN A 11 -2.37 9.97 19.02
CA ASN A 11 -1.67 9.71 17.77
C ASN A 11 -2.65 9.49 16.61
N THR A 12 -2.19 9.80 15.42
CA THR A 12 -2.94 9.63 14.17
C THR A 12 -2.54 8.32 13.50
N GLY A 13 -3.51 7.62 12.92
CA GLY A 13 -3.28 6.38 12.19
C GLY A 13 -2.36 6.58 10.99
N ARG A 14 -1.41 5.67 10.83
CA ARG A 14 -0.53 5.64 9.65
C ARG A 14 -1.23 5.04 8.45
N LEU A 15 -2.06 4.03 8.68
CA LEU A 15 -2.81 3.39 7.61
C LEU A 15 -4.05 4.21 7.20
N ASP A 16 -4.61 5.01 8.11
CA ASP A 16 -5.69 5.95 7.80
C ASP A 16 -5.66 7.12 8.79
N ALA A 17 -5.38 8.30 8.30
CA ALA A 17 -5.23 9.51 9.11
C ALA A 17 -6.51 9.95 9.85
N ARG A 18 -7.67 9.42 9.50
CA ARG A 18 -8.95 9.70 10.18
C ARG A 18 -9.08 8.95 11.51
N TYR A 19 -8.34 7.84 11.67
CA TYR A 19 -8.29 7.12 12.93
C TYR A 19 -7.34 7.81 13.90
N VAL A 20 -7.82 8.03 15.11
CA VAL A 20 -7.02 8.58 16.20
C VAL A 20 -7.12 7.67 17.42
N GLY A 21 -6.06 7.57 18.18
CA GLY A 21 -6.00 6.78 19.40
C GLY A 21 -5.16 7.44 20.47
N PRO A 22 -5.29 7.01 21.74
CA PRO A 22 -4.54 7.60 22.85
C PRO A 22 -3.04 7.35 22.67
N MET A 23 -2.22 8.34 23.01
CA MET A 23 -0.78 8.18 23.19
C MET A 23 -0.51 7.59 24.56
N ARG A 24 0.34 6.55 24.62
CA ARG A 24 0.81 5.98 25.90
C ARG A 24 1.89 6.84 26.52
N ASN A 25 2.70 7.50 25.69
CA ASN A 25 3.76 8.38 26.13
C ASN A 25 3.76 9.65 25.27
N LEU A 26 3.49 10.80 25.89
CA LEU A 26 3.44 12.11 25.23
C LEU A 26 4.82 12.62 24.79
N LEU A 27 5.90 12.06 25.34
CA LEU A 27 7.28 12.45 25.05
C LEU A 27 7.89 11.66 23.87
N THR A 28 7.21 10.63 23.37
CA THR A 28 7.72 9.85 22.23
C THR A 28 7.58 10.63 20.93
N GLU A 29 8.58 10.53 20.06
CA GLU A 29 8.54 11.06 18.69
C GLU A 29 7.91 10.06 17.73
N THR A 30 7.87 8.79 18.10
CA THR A 30 7.33 7.70 17.29
C THR A 30 5.96 7.27 17.79
N ALA A 31 5.02 7.00 16.88
CA ALA A 31 3.72 6.48 17.23
C ALA A 31 3.85 5.04 17.76
N GLU A 32 3.26 4.79 18.91
CA GLU A 32 3.18 3.46 19.54
C GLU A 32 1.96 2.71 19.03
N GLY A 33 2.12 2.02 17.93
CA GLY A 33 1.02 1.30 17.27
C GLY A 33 0.22 2.18 16.29
N ASP A 34 -0.67 1.56 15.58
CA ASP A 34 -1.54 2.22 14.61
C ASP A 34 -3.00 2.14 15.07
N PRO A 35 -3.70 3.29 15.25
CA PRO A 35 -5.08 3.30 15.70
C PRO A 35 -6.04 2.55 14.78
N GLN A 36 -5.85 2.57 13.46
CA GLN A 36 -6.68 1.80 12.54
C GLN A 36 -6.44 0.30 12.74
N SER A 37 -5.18 -0.14 12.80
CA SER A 37 -4.87 -1.54 13.07
C SER A 37 -5.52 -2.02 14.37
N SER A 38 -5.45 -1.20 15.43
CA SER A 38 -6.08 -1.52 16.70
C SER A 38 -7.60 -1.67 16.60
N ALA A 39 -8.24 -0.85 15.77
CA ALA A 39 -9.69 -0.88 15.59
C ALA A 39 -10.17 -2.13 14.82
N VAL A 40 -9.38 -2.64 13.86
CA VAL A 40 -9.87 -3.68 12.93
C VAL A 40 -9.29 -5.07 13.20
N THR A 41 -8.11 -5.18 13.83
CA THR A 41 -7.39 -6.45 13.97
C THR A 41 -8.22 -7.55 14.66
N GLY A 42 -8.95 -7.19 15.72
CA GLY A 42 -9.78 -8.17 16.45
C GLY A 42 -10.86 -8.79 15.57
N ALA A 43 -11.62 -7.93 14.88
CA ALA A 43 -12.71 -8.36 13.99
C ALA A 43 -12.18 -9.20 12.82
N TYR A 44 -11.11 -8.75 12.16
CA TYR A 44 -10.52 -9.49 11.04
C TYR A 44 -9.90 -10.81 11.49
N THR A 45 -9.25 -10.84 12.65
CA THR A 45 -8.70 -12.11 13.19
C THR A 45 -9.81 -13.11 13.46
N ALA A 46 -10.90 -12.69 14.07
CA ALA A 46 -12.03 -13.56 14.31
C ALA A 46 -12.66 -14.07 13.00
N ALA A 47 -12.95 -13.14 12.08
CA ALA A 47 -13.59 -13.45 10.81
C ALA A 47 -12.78 -14.42 9.95
N ILE A 48 -11.46 -14.16 9.76
CA ILE A 48 -10.63 -15.02 8.92
C ILE A 48 -10.48 -16.42 9.50
N ASN A 49 -10.32 -16.55 10.84
CA ASN A 49 -10.21 -17.87 11.47
C ASN A 49 -11.53 -18.64 11.38
N SER A 50 -12.69 -18.00 11.55
CA SER A 50 -14.00 -18.63 11.35
C SER A 50 -14.17 -19.05 9.89
N TYR A 51 -13.93 -18.17 8.95
CA TYR A 51 -14.05 -18.45 7.51
C TYR A 51 -13.21 -19.63 7.07
N LEU A 52 -11.91 -19.64 7.42
CA LEU A 52 -11.01 -20.74 7.07
C LEU A 52 -11.46 -22.07 7.67
N ARG A 53 -11.86 -22.07 8.95
CA ARG A 53 -12.20 -23.29 9.70
C ARG A 53 -13.59 -23.81 9.36
N ASP A 54 -14.60 -22.92 9.40
CA ASP A 54 -16.00 -23.31 9.37
C ASP A 54 -16.51 -23.46 7.92
N GLU A 55 -16.11 -22.56 7.03
CA GLU A 55 -16.56 -22.56 5.63
C GLU A 55 -15.62 -23.34 4.71
N LEU A 56 -14.31 -23.03 4.73
CA LEU A 56 -13.35 -23.69 3.86
C LEU A 56 -12.80 -25.01 4.42
N ARG A 57 -13.03 -25.30 5.70
CA ARG A 57 -12.50 -26.48 6.40
C ARG A 57 -11.00 -26.66 6.21
N PHE A 58 -10.28 -25.54 6.18
CA PHE A 58 -8.85 -25.47 5.92
C PHE A 58 -8.07 -25.16 7.20
N GLY A 59 -6.89 -25.76 7.32
CA GLY A 59 -5.91 -25.44 8.38
C GLY A 59 -6.12 -26.15 9.72
N GLY A 60 -7.22 -26.88 9.93
CA GLY A 60 -7.50 -27.56 11.20
C GLY A 60 -7.38 -26.63 12.40
N ASP A 61 -6.52 -26.95 13.35
CA ASP A 61 -6.28 -26.13 14.56
C ASP A 61 -5.22 -25.03 14.38
N GLN A 62 -4.67 -24.87 13.18
CA GLN A 62 -3.68 -23.81 12.91
C GLN A 62 -4.34 -22.45 12.94
N ARG A 63 -3.63 -21.48 13.54
CA ARG A 63 -4.05 -20.07 13.51
C ARG A 63 -3.55 -19.39 12.26
N TYR A 64 -4.40 -18.62 11.63
CA TYR A 64 -3.99 -17.71 10.57
C TYR A 64 -3.09 -16.61 11.17
N SER A 65 -1.87 -16.47 10.64
CA SER A 65 -0.95 -15.42 11.05
C SER A 65 -1.17 -14.16 10.21
N LEU A 66 -1.50 -13.06 10.86
CA LEU A 66 -1.69 -11.76 10.20
C LEU A 66 -0.37 -11.15 9.70
N SER A 67 0.77 -11.59 10.23
CA SER A 67 2.08 -11.18 9.74
C SER A 67 2.97 -12.41 9.58
N GLY A 68 3.43 -12.65 8.36
CA GLY A 68 4.14 -13.88 7.99
C GLY A 68 5.58 -13.99 8.45
N GLY A 69 6.13 -13.05 9.19
CA GLY A 69 7.53 -13.09 9.64
C GLY A 69 8.55 -13.15 8.49
N VAL A 70 8.17 -12.68 7.30
CA VAL A 70 9.04 -12.70 6.12
C VAL A 70 10.24 -11.80 6.32
N GLN A 71 11.42 -12.36 6.11
CA GLN A 71 12.67 -11.58 6.09
C GLN A 71 12.80 -10.87 4.74
N TRP A 72 12.57 -9.55 4.73
CA TRP A 72 12.73 -8.76 3.54
C TRP A 72 14.22 -8.48 3.25
N ASN A 73 14.64 -8.67 2.01
CA ASN A 73 15.97 -8.26 1.58
C ASN A 73 15.93 -6.82 1.06
N TRP A 74 16.22 -5.88 1.94
CA TRP A 74 16.29 -4.45 1.62
C TRP A 74 17.55 -4.02 0.89
N ASN A 75 18.52 -4.92 0.71
CA ASN A 75 19.79 -4.65 0.01
C ASN A 75 19.69 -4.88 -1.50
N ARG A 76 18.50 -5.14 -2.04
CA ARG A 76 18.31 -5.27 -3.49
C ARG A 76 18.63 -3.93 -4.16
N GLN A 77 19.64 -3.91 -5.00
CA GLN A 77 19.92 -2.79 -5.89
C GLN A 77 18.84 -2.76 -6.98
N ALA A 78 18.16 -1.64 -7.09
CA ALA A 78 17.26 -1.39 -8.22
C ALA A 78 18.10 -1.38 -9.51
N THR A 79 17.77 -2.24 -10.45
CA THR A 79 18.36 -2.21 -11.79
C THR A 79 17.80 -1.01 -12.55
N GLY A 80 18.62 0.01 -12.80
CA GLY A 80 18.32 1.05 -13.78
C GLY A 80 17.74 2.37 -13.28
N GLY A 81 17.76 2.68 -11.99
CA GLY A 81 17.38 4.02 -11.49
C GLY A 81 18.52 5.03 -11.61
N PRO A 82 18.24 6.35 -11.81
CA PRO A 82 19.22 7.39 -11.69
C PRO A 82 19.69 7.48 -10.24
N GLY A 83 20.84 6.90 -9.95
CA GLY A 83 21.41 6.74 -8.60
C GLY A 83 21.88 5.32 -8.28
N GLY A 84 21.74 4.38 -9.18
CA GLY A 84 22.24 3.01 -9.07
C GLY A 84 23.79 2.90 -9.13
N GLY A 85 24.49 3.83 -8.50
CA GLY A 85 25.93 3.77 -8.27
C GLY A 85 26.22 2.93 -7.02
N GLY A 86 26.89 1.81 -7.20
CA GLY A 86 27.26 0.87 -6.15
C GLY A 86 27.95 1.54 -4.97
N GLY A 87 27.26 1.61 -3.88
CA GLY A 87 27.77 2.02 -2.58
C GLY A 87 27.01 1.27 -1.50
N GLY A 88 27.60 0.25 -0.93
CA GLY A 88 27.05 -0.53 0.17
C GLY A 88 26.89 0.28 1.45
N GLY A 89 25.93 1.19 1.48
CA GLY A 89 25.54 1.96 2.67
C GLY A 89 24.33 1.34 3.36
N ARG A 90 24.45 1.14 4.63
CA ARG A 90 23.47 0.45 5.50
C ARG A 90 22.08 1.11 5.66
N ASN A 91 21.75 2.15 4.93
CA ASN A 91 20.52 2.95 5.08
C ASN A 91 19.87 3.34 3.75
N MET A 92 19.95 2.52 2.74
CA MET A 92 19.27 2.84 1.48
C MET A 92 17.79 2.45 1.56
N THR A 93 16.92 3.42 1.37
CA THR A 93 15.50 3.17 1.12
C THR A 93 15.37 2.32 -0.15
N PRO A 94 14.65 1.20 -0.11
CA PRO A 94 14.48 0.37 -1.30
C PRO A 94 13.77 1.18 -2.40
N TYR A 95 14.37 1.22 -3.57
CA TYR A 95 13.82 1.90 -4.74
C TYR A 95 13.56 0.89 -5.84
N VAL A 96 12.31 0.58 -6.11
CA VAL A 96 11.87 -0.43 -7.09
C VAL A 96 11.12 0.17 -8.29
N ALA A 97 10.97 1.49 -8.34
CA ALA A 97 10.30 2.17 -9.45
C ALA A 97 11.00 1.93 -10.80
N GLY A 98 12.33 1.78 -10.82
CA GLY A 98 13.09 1.40 -11.99
C GLY A 98 12.74 0.00 -12.52
N ASP A 99 12.42 -0.94 -11.65
CA ASP A 99 11.97 -2.28 -12.05
C ASP A 99 10.61 -2.21 -12.76
N LEU A 100 9.69 -1.36 -12.27
CA LEU A 100 8.38 -1.11 -12.92
C LEU A 100 8.57 -0.47 -14.30
N ALA A 101 9.44 0.54 -14.39
CA ALA A 101 9.75 1.18 -15.68
C ALA A 101 10.31 0.16 -16.68
N GLN A 102 11.25 -0.70 -16.25
CA GLN A 102 11.81 -1.74 -17.08
C GLN A 102 10.75 -2.77 -17.51
N ALA A 103 9.82 -3.14 -16.62
CA ALA A 103 8.73 -4.05 -16.95
C ALA A 103 7.80 -3.48 -18.02
N LEU A 104 7.45 -2.19 -17.93
CA LEU A 104 6.62 -1.49 -18.92
C LEU A 104 7.32 -1.39 -20.28
N VAL A 105 8.62 -1.10 -20.30
CA VAL A 105 9.40 -1.04 -21.54
C VAL A 105 9.54 -2.41 -22.18
N SER A 106 9.77 -3.45 -21.37
CA SER A 106 9.92 -4.83 -21.88
C SER A 106 8.61 -5.45 -22.33
N ASN A 107 7.48 -4.95 -21.82
CA ASN A 107 6.13 -5.45 -22.15
C ASN A 107 5.24 -4.27 -22.57
N PRO A 108 5.29 -3.86 -23.85
CA PRO A 108 4.54 -2.70 -24.33
C PRO A 108 3.01 -2.79 -24.17
N ASN A 109 2.49 -3.99 -23.93
CA ASN A 109 1.07 -4.20 -23.65
C ASN A 109 0.72 -4.25 -22.14
N LEU A 110 1.73 -4.15 -21.27
CA LEU A 110 1.52 -4.09 -19.83
C LEU A 110 0.77 -2.81 -19.46
N ARG A 111 -0.26 -2.96 -18.66
CA ARG A 111 -0.98 -1.84 -18.06
C ARG A 111 -0.88 -1.92 -16.55
N VAL A 112 -0.93 -0.78 -15.91
CA VAL A 112 -0.85 -0.63 -14.46
C VAL A 112 -2.02 0.23 -13.99
N GLU A 113 -2.78 -0.26 -13.04
CA GLU A 113 -3.76 0.55 -12.31
C GLU A 113 -3.29 0.70 -10.87
N VAL A 114 -3.22 1.92 -10.39
CA VAL A 114 -2.73 2.27 -9.06
C VAL A 114 -3.90 2.80 -8.25
N GLU A 115 -4.18 2.14 -7.14
CA GLU A 115 -5.31 2.43 -6.27
C GLU A 115 -4.81 3.21 -5.04
N ASN A 116 -5.32 4.42 -4.81
CA ASN A 116 -4.84 5.32 -3.77
C ASN A 116 -5.96 5.71 -2.81
N GLY A 117 -5.66 5.68 -1.51
CA GLY A 117 -6.51 6.27 -0.49
C GLY A 117 -6.04 7.68 -0.13
N TYR A 118 -6.92 8.67 -0.12
CA TYR A 118 -6.57 10.06 0.21
C TYR A 118 -6.01 10.23 1.63
N TYR A 119 -6.41 9.35 2.55
CA TYR A 119 -6.02 9.43 3.97
C TYR A 119 -4.91 8.44 4.35
N ASP A 120 -4.31 7.77 3.36
CA ASP A 120 -3.19 6.86 3.58
C ASP A 120 -1.90 7.64 3.87
N MET A 121 -1.39 7.48 5.09
CA MET A 121 -0.13 8.07 5.53
C MET A 121 1.04 7.08 5.47
N ALA A 122 0.77 5.82 5.12
CA ALA A 122 1.79 4.80 4.92
C ALA A 122 2.37 4.89 3.50
N THR A 123 1.48 5.02 2.51
CA THR A 123 1.80 5.21 1.09
C THR A 123 0.99 6.40 0.56
N PRO A 124 1.38 7.65 0.90
CA PRO A 124 0.62 8.83 0.53
C PRO A 124 0.43 8.95 -0.98
N PHE A 125 -0.79 9.24 -1.42
CA PHE A 125 -1.14 9.29 -2.84
C PHE A 125 -0.24 10.25 -3.64
N PHE A 126 0.13 11.39 -3.08
CA PHE A 126 1.01 12.35 -3.74
C PHE A 126 2.43 11.81 -3.96
N ALA A 127 2.96 11.00 -3.01
CA ALA A 127 4.24 10.33 -3.20
C ALA A 127 4.17 9.27 -4.30
N THR A 128 3.02 8.62 -4.44
CA THR A 128 2.75 7.66 -5.52
C THR A 128 2.68 8.38 -6.88
N GLU A 129 1.93 9.49 -6.98
CA GLU A 129 1.89 10.34 -8.18
C GLU A 129 3.29 10.79 -8.58
N TYR A 130 4.04 11.35 -7.62
CA TYR A 130 5.41 11.78 -7.87
C TYR A 130 6.28 10.65 -8.41
N THR A 131 6.17 9.45 -7.83
CA THR A 131 6.95 8.28 -8.28
C THR A 131 6.57 7.88 -9.70
N MET A 132 5.27 7.81 -10.03
CA MET A 132 4.79 7.42 -11.36
C MET A 132 5.19 8.44 -12.43
N ASP A 133 5.12 9.73 -12.11
CA ASP A 133 5.53 10.81 -13.03
C ASP A 133 7.04 10.83 -13.31
N HIS A 134 7.84 10.26 -12.39
CA HIS A 134 9.31 10.21 -12.50
C HIS A 134 9.87 8.84 -12.93
N LEU A 135 9.05 7.98 -13.51
CA LEU A 135 9.50 6.66 -14.00
C LEU A 135 10.43 6.73 -15.24
N ASN A 136 10.64 7.90 -15.81
CA ASN A 136 11.44 8.06 -17.05
C ASN A 136 10.96 7.16 -18.22
N LEU A 137 9.65 6.98 -18.34
CA LEU A 137 9.05 6.20 -19.42
C LEU A 137 9.04 7.00 -20.73
N PRO A 138 9.16 6.29 -21.88
CA PRO A 138 8.80 6.84 -23.17
C PRO A 138 7.37 7.42 -23.14
N PRO A 139 7.11 8.55 -23.83
CA PRO A 139 5.82 9.23 -23.79
C PRO A 139 4.63 8.32 -24.12
N GLU A 140 4.81 7.39 -25.04
CA GLU A 140 3.79 6.44 -25.48
C GLU A 140 3.38 5.45 -24.38
N LEU A 141 4.26 5.15 -23.42
CA LEU A 141 3.97 4.21 -22.32
C LEU A 141 3.35 4.88 -21.09
N ARG A 142 3.41 6.21 -20.99
CA ARG A 142 2.83 6.93 -19.84
C ARG A 142 1.34 6.70 -19.69
N GLY A 143 0.63 6.61 -20.80
CA GLY A 143 -0.82 6.32 -20.83
C GLY A 143 -1.20 4.91 -20.39
N HIS A 144 -0.22 4.02 -20.12
CA HIS A 144 -0.46 2.67 -19.61
C HIS A 144 -0.62 2.64 -18.09
N ILE A 145 -0.34 3.75 -17.40
CA ILE A 145 -0.54 3.88 -15.96
C ILE A 145 -1.82 4.68 -15.71
N THR A 146 -2.71 4.12 -14.93
CA THR A 146 -3.97 4.75 -14.52
C THR A 146 -3.98 4.91 -13.01
N MET A 147 -4.38 6.07 -12.52
CA MET A 147 -4.51 6.37 -11.10
C MET A 147 -5.98 6.40 -10.70
N LYS A 148 -6.31 5.77 -9.59
CA LYS A 148 -7.64 5.79 -8.97
C LYS A 148 -7.52 6.29 -7.52
N TYR A 149 -8.57 6.92 -7.02
CA TYR A 149 -8.56 7.57 -5.71
C TYR A 149 -9.84 7.26 -4.95
N TYR A 150 -9.69 7.05 -3.63
CA TYR A 150 -10.79 6.70 -2.74
C TYR A 150 -10.79 7.58 -1.50
N GLU A 151 -11.95 7.86 -0.98
CA GLU A 151 -12.17 8.55 0.31
C GLU A 151 -11.84 7.63 1.50
N ALA A 152 -10.69 6.98 1.43
CA ALA A 152 -10.23 5.93 2.33
C ALA A 152 -8.76 6.10 2.68
N GLY A 153 -8.28 5.29 3.62
CA GLY A 153 -6.86 5.09 3.90
C GLY A 153 -6.29 3.90 3.10
N HIS A 154 -5.28 3.27 3.67
CA HIS A 154 -4.55 2.13 3.07
C HIS A 154 -5.45 0.91 2.80
N MET A 155 -6.40 0.66 3.69
CA MET A 155 -7.39 -0.42 3.58
C MET A 155 -8.70 0.15 3.02
N MET A 156 -8.71 0.52 1.74
CA MET A 156 -9.86 1.18 1.11
C MET A 156 -11.14 0.32 1.12
N TYR A 157 -11.00 -0.98 1.18
CA TYR A 157 -12.11 -1.94 1.29
C TYR A 157 -12.84 -1.94 2.64
N LEU A 158 -12.39 -1.16 3.64
CA LEU A 158 -13.10 -0.99 4.91
C LEU A 158 -14.41 -0.20 4.77
N ARG A 159 -14.51 0.65 3.76
CA ARG A 159 -15.69 1.42 3.46
C ARG A 159 -16.44 0.75 2.31
N GLU A 160 -17.70 0.34 2.52
CA GLU A 160 -18.47 -0.42 1.52
C GLU A 160 -18.57 0.29 0.16
N GLN A 161 -18.72 1.60 0.16
CA GLN A 161 -18.78 2.40 -1.08
C GLN A 161 -17.45 2.33 -1.87
N ASP A 162 -16.33 2.41 -1.16
CA ASP A 162 -15.01 2.34 -1.77
C ASP A 162 -14.68 0.91 -2.20
N LEU A 163 -15.12 -0.10 -1.44
CA LEU A 163 -15.02 -1.51 -1.84
C LEU A 163 -15.80 -1.77 -3.16
N ALA A 164 -17.01 -1.24 -3.27
CA ALA A 164 -17.79 -1.37 -4.50
C ALA A 164 -17.14 -0.65 -5.68
N ALA A 165 -16.61 0.56 -5.47
CA ALA A 165 -15.88 1.31 -6.48
C ALA A 165 -14.59 0.60 -6.90
N LEU A 166 -13.79 0.10 -5.95
CA LEU A 166 -12.58 -0.67 -6.18
C LEU A 166 -12.88 -1.90 -7.05
N LYS A 167 -13.90 -2.69 -6.68
CA LYS A 167 -14.33 -3.84 -7.47
C LYS A 167 -14.69 -3.45 -8.90
N GLY A 168 -15.43 -2.34 -9.07
CA GLY A 168 -15.82 -1.84 -10.39
C GLY A 168 -14.63 -1.40 -11.24
N ASN A 169 -13.69 -0.65 -10.64
CA ASN A 169 -12.48 -0.18 -11.31
C ASN A 169 -11.60 -1.35 -11.76
N VAL A 170 -11.31 -2.29 -10.86
CA VAL A 170 -10.50 -3.47 -11.17
C VAL A 170 -11.17 -4.34 -12.23
N ALA A 171 -12.49 -4.55 -12.16
CA ALA A 171 -13.22 -5.30 -13.19
C ALA A 171 -13.14 -4.61 -14.56
N GLN A 172 -13.30 -3.28 -14.61
CA GLN A 172 -13.14 -2.50 -15.83
C GLN A 172 -11.71 -2.58 -16.36
N PHE A 173 -10.70 -2.47 -15.48
CA PHE A 173 -9.30 -2.58 -15.85
C PHE A 173 -8.98 -3.93 -16.51
N ILE A 174 -9.47 -5.04 -15.93
CA ILE A 174 -9.25 -6.39 -16.44
C ILE A 174 -9.94 -6.61 -17.81
N THR A 175 -11.17 -6.11 -17.94
CA THR A 175 -11.98 -6.34 -19.15
C THR A 175 -11.72 -5.35 -20.28
N SER A 176 -11.12 -4.19 -19.98
CA SER A 176 -10.78 -3.22 -21.02
C SER A 176 -9.69 -3.77 -21.92
N PRO A 177 -9.84 -3.66 -23.25
CA PRO A 177 -8.80 -4.10 -24.17
C PRO A 177 -7.51 -3.31 -23.91
N SER A 178 -6.35 -3.98 -23.98
CA SER A 178 -5.10 -3.25 -24.10
C SER A 178 -5.20 -2.42 -25.39
N ARG A 179 -4.87 -1.11 -25.31
CA ARG A 179 -4.80 -0.28 -26.51
C ARG A 179 -3.64 -0.80 -27.34
N GLY A 180 -3.95 -1.82 -28.16
CA GLY A 180 -3.05 -2.22 -29.23
C GLY A 180 -2.86 -1.05 -30.19
N ARG A 181 -1.65 -0.89 -30.66
CA ARG A 181 -1.33 0.00 -31.78
C ARG A 181 -2.14 -0.39 -33.02
#